data_cb0a5fcfcf5089c1d31d08bb65cf806a
#
_entry.id   cb0a5fcfcf5089c1d31d08bb65cf806a
#
_cell.length_a   1.000
_cell.length_b   1.000
_cell.length_c   1.000
_cell.angle_alpha   90.00
_cell.angle_beta   90.00
_cell.angle_gamma   90.00
#
_symmetry.space_group_name_H-M   'P 1'
#
loop_
_entity.id
_entity.type
_entity.pdbx_description
1 polymer ?
#
loop_
_entity_poly.entity_id
_entity_poly.type
_entity_poly.pdbx_seq_one_letter_code
_entity_poly.pdbx_strand_id
1 'polypeptide(L)'
;TIDFDGQSLYRIKALIDIQGTNDNNEPIWIVRKGQLGGFISGYHNLAQEGDCWVGDEAMVTDNALILQNAKVLENAWVGDDVRMEGSSIARGNANVHGNVWMTHCAVIEGNAEAGNDVKIIDWARISGRALLRDKAVASSWTEISGNAELKDNAKATMWSKIGGDTVLTGNYITRDREQRFDSKMFSSRRKAARIIRIT
;
A
#
# COMPACT_ATOMS: atom_id res chain seq x y z
N THR A 1 -24.94 -3.46 8.47
CA THR A 1 -24.26 -2.15 8.54
C THR A 1 -23.58 -2.00 9.88
N ILE A 2 -22.46 -1.33 9.89
CA ILE A 2 -21.75 -0.86 11.08
C ILE A 2 -21.55 0.65 10.95
N ASP A 3 -21.38 1.33 12.07
CA ASP A 3 -20.94 2.73 12.09
C ASP A 3 -19.42 2.77 12.30
N PHE A 4 -18.74 3.53 11.47
CA PHE A 4 -17.30 3.76 11.57
C PHE A 4 -17.03 5.25 11.39
N ASP A 5 -16.61 5.91 12.46
CA ASP A 5 -16.35 7.35 12.53
C ASP A 5 -17.50 8.23 11.99
N GLY A 6 -18.75 7.85 12.35
CA GLY A 6 -19.96 8.52 11.90
C GLY A 6 -20.39 8.21 10.45
N GLN A 7 -19.72 7.29 9.77
CA GLN A 7 -20.07 6.83 8.44
C GLN A 7 -20.67 5.41 8.50
N SER A 8 -21.80 5.22 7.84
CA SER A 8 -22.41 3.89 7.72
C SER A 8 -21.65 3.04 6.71
N LEU A 9 -21.16 1.89 7.14
CA LEU A 9 -20.53 0.91 6.27
C LEU A 9 -21.46 -0.29 6.05
N TYR A 10 -21.41 -0.82 4.83
CA TYR A 10 -22.27 -1.91 4.38
C TYR A 10 -21.43 -3.15 4.12
N ARG A 11 -21.81 -4.27 4.76
CA ARG A 11 -21.18 -5.56 4.50
C ARG A 11 -21.51 -6.04 3.09
N ILE A 12 -20.50 -6.42 2.32
CA ILE A 12 -20.71 -6.90 0.96
C ILE A 12 -20.95 -8.41 0.94
N LYS A 13 -21.52 -8.88 -0.18
CA LYS A 13 -21.77 -10.30 -0.46
C LYS A 13 -21.48 -10.60 -1.92
N ALA A 14 -20.74 -11.66 -2.19
CA ALA A 14 -20.44 -12.09 -3.54
C ALA A 14 -21.72 -12.55 -4.26
N LEU A 15 -22.00 -11.97 -5.43
CA LEU A 15 -23.14 -12.37 -6.28
C LEU A 15 -22.79 -13.48 -7.26
N ILE A 16 -21.51 -13.66 -7.53
CA ILE A 16 -20.94 -14.71 -8.39
C ILE A 16 -19.72 -15.32 -7.70
N ASP A 17 -19.24 -16.46 -8.20
CA ASP A 17 -17.95 -16.99 -7.83
C ASP A 17 -16.84 -16.10 -8.42
N ILE A 18 -15.82 -15.75 -7.62
CA ILE A 18 -14.63 -15.03 -8.05
C ILE A 18 -13.49 -16.03 -8.07
N GLN A 19 -12.91 -16.24 -9.23
CA GLN A 19 -11.77 -17.14 -9.43
C GLN A 19 -10.51 -16.32 -9.77
N GLY A 20 -9.38 -16.77 -9.28
CA GLY A 20 -8.07 -16.32 -9.70
C GLY A 20 -7.23 -17.53 -10.15
N THR A 21 -5.97 -17.27 -10.43
CA THR A 21 -4.99 -18.33 -10.71
C THR A 21 -3.84 -18.26 -9.71
N ASN A 22 -3.26 -19.42 -9.38
CA ASN A 22 -1.99 -19.49 -8.66
C ASN A 22 -0.80 -19.25 -9.60
N ASP A 23 0.40 -19.32 -9.06
CA ASP A 23 1.65 -19.11 -9.83
C ASP A 23 1.86 -20.13 -10.98
N ASN A 24 1.17 -21.28 -10.93
CA ASN A 24 1.18 -22.31 -11.96
C ASN A 24 0.05 -22.13 -13.00
N ASN A 25 -0.67 -21.00 -12.95
CA ASN A 25 -1.84 -20.73 -13.78
C ASN A 25 -3.02 -21.69 -13.57
N GLU A 26 -3.07 -22.36 -12.42
CA GLU A 26 -4.19 -23.21 -12.04
C GLU A 26 -5.28 -22.36 -11.38
N PRO A 27 -6.57 -22.63 -11.67
CA PRO A 27 -7.65 -21.85 -11.07
C PRO A 27 -7.73 -22.10 -9.57
N ILE A 28 -7.78 -21.02 -8.81
CA ILE A 28 -8.07 -21.02 -7.38
C ILE A 28 -9.33 -20.21 -7.10
N TRP A 29 -10.09 -20.66 -6.13
CA TRP A 29 -11.25 -19.90 -5.67
C TRP A 29 -10.78 -18.78 -4.75
N ILE A 30 -11.10 -17.56 -5.13
CA ILE A 30 -10.89 -16.39 -4.27
C ILE A 30 -12.09 -16.24 -3.33
N VAL A 31 -13.32 -16.28 -3.90
CA VAL A 31 -14.59 -16.10 -3.18
C VAL A 31 -15.67 -16.96 -3.83
N ARG A 32 -16.53 -17.57 -3.02
CA ARG A 32 -17.72 -18.29 -3.50
C ARG A 32 -18.93 -17.37 -3.53
N LYS A 33 -19.82 -17.61 -4.48
CA LYS A 33 -21.14 -16.97 -4.52
C LYS A 33 -21.85 -17.11 -3.18
N GLY A 34 -22.35 -16.01 -2.65
CA GLY A 34 -23.03 -15.95 -1.36
C GLY A 34 -22.11 -15.72 -0.16
N GLN A 35 -20.79 -15.81 -0.33
CA GLN A 35 -19.83 -15.53 0.72
C GLN A 35 -19.92 -14.04 1.12
N LEU A 36 -19.89 -13.78 2.42
CA LEU A 36 -19.80 -12.42 2.93
C LEU A 36 -18.35 -11.94 2.85
N GLY A 37 -18.18 -10.69 2.46
CA GLY A 37 -16.91 -10.00 2.46
C GLY A 37 -16.82 -8.99 3.59
N GLY A 38 -15.95 -8.01 3.45
CA GLY A 38 -15.75 -6.90 4.37
C GLY A 38 -16.80 -5.80 4.21
N PHE A 39 -16.40 -4.58 4.49
CA PHE A 39 -17.30 -3.43 4.56
C PHE A 39 -16.87 -2.32 3.59
N ILE A 40 -17.84 -1.68 2.97
CA ILE A 40 -17.64 -0.52 2.09
C ILE A 40 -18.60 0.60 2.48
N SER A 41 -18.22 1.84 2.23
CA SER A 41 -19.10 3.00 2.45
C SER A 41 -20.12 3.19 1.32
N GLY A 42 -19.83 2.69 0.14
CA GLY A 42 -20.73 2.78 -1.02
C GLY A 42 -20.28 1.93 -2.20
N TYR A 43 -21.16 1.80 -3.18
CA TYR A 43 -20.87 0.99 -4.39
C TYR A 43 -19.67 1.49 -5.20
N HIS A 44 -19.31 2.76 -5.09
CA HIS A 44 -18.17 3.35 -5.79
C HIS A 44 -16.82 2.80 -5.31
N ASN A 45 -16.74 2.30 -4.06
CA ASN A 45 -15.48 1.81 -3.49
C ASN A 45 -14.96 0.53 -4.17
N LEU A 46 -15.84 -0.27 -4.76
CA LEU A 46 -15.47 -1.58 -5.29
C LEU A 46 -15.96 -1.71 -6.75
N ALA A 47 -15.04 -1.89 -7.68
CA ALA A 47 -15.39 -2.14 -9.07
C ALA A 47 -16.22 -3.42 -9.20
N GLN A 48 -17.11 -3.44 -10.18
CA GLN A 48 -17.96 -4.60 -10.50
C GLN A 48 -17.38 -5.43 -11.65
N GLU A 49 -16.20 -5.05 -12.12
CA GLU A 49 -15.43 -5.74 -13.16
C GLU A 49 -14.08 -6.18 -12.58
N GLY A 50 -13.56 -7.32 -13.05
CA GLY A 50 -12.34 -7.93 -12.55
C GLY A 50 -12.59 -8.78 -11.29
N ASP A 51 -11.49 -9.12 -10.60
CA ASP A 51 -11.50 -10.01 -9.43
C ASP A 51 -11.25 -9.26 -8.12
N CYS A 52 -11.52 -7.94 -8.09
CA CYS A 52 -11.30 -7.16 -6.87
C CYS A 52 -12.24 -7.62 -5.75
N TRP A 53 -11.74 -7.55 -4.51
CA TRP A 53 -12.49 -7.99 -3.35
C TRP A 53 -12.10 -7.25 -2.08
N VAL A 54 -13.10 -7.00 -1.24
CA VAL A 54 -12.92 -6.61 0.16
C VAL A 54 -13.36 -7.79 1.01
N GLY A 55 -12.46 -8.39 1.77
CA GLY A 55 -12.70 -9.64 2.49
C GLY A 55 -12.65 -9.48 4.01
N ASP A 56 -13.09 -10.51 4.70
CA ASP A 56 -13.02 -10.64 6.16
C ASP A 56 -13.67 -9.46 6.91
N GLU A 57 -12.92 -8.76 7.75
CA GLU A 57 -13.36 -7.56 8.47
C GLU A 57 -12.73 -6.28 7.90
N ALA A 58 -12.12 -6.37 6.70
CA ALA A 58 -11.53 -5.21 6.03
C ALA A 58 -12.56 -4.13 5.72
N MET A 59 -12.13 -2.89 5.75
CA MET A 59 -12.97 -1.72 5.53
C MET A 59 -12.43 -0.85 4.41
N VAL A 60 -13.33 -0.39 3.53
CA VAL A 60 -13.03 0.59 2.50
C VAL A 60 -14.02 1.75 2.62
N THR A 61 -13.50 2.94 2.87
CA THR A 61 -14.30 4.13 3.21
C THR A 61 -14.07 5.28 2.23
N ASP A 62 -14.85 6.31 2.39
CA ASP A 62 -14.72 7.59 1.68
C ASP A 62 -14.71 7.42 0.15
N ASN A 63 -13.77 8.04 -0.54
CA ASN A 63 -13.62 7.98 -1.99
C ASN A 63 -12.65 6.87 -2.46
N ALA A 64 -12.20 6.00 -1.56
CA ALA A 64 -11.24 4.96 -1.90
C ALA A 64 -11.79 4.03 -3.00
N LEU A 65 -10.93 3.69 -3.97
CA LEU A 65 -11.28 2.90 -5.15
C LEU A 65 -10.47 1.60 -5.20
N ILE A 66 -11.16 0.47 -5.15
CA ILE A 66 -10.58 -0.86 -5.31
C ILE A 66 -10.98 -1.41 -6.69
N LEU A 67 -10.01 -1.56 -7.55
CA LEU A 67 -10.21 -1.79 -8.99
C LEU A 67 -9.48 -3.04 -9.48
N GLN A 68 -9.90 -3.56 -10.63
CA GLN A 68 -9.27 -4.69 -11.34
C GLN A 68 -9.20 -5.96 -10.46
N ASN A 69 -8.02 -6.36 -10.00
CA ASN A 69 -7.82 -7.56 -9.18
C ASN A 69 -7.30 -7.20 -7.77
N ALA A 70 -7.37 -5.92 -7.40
CA ALA A 70 -6.89 -5.45 -6.11
C ALA A 70 -7.72 -6.03 -4.95
N LYS A 71 -7.08 -6.26 -3.81
CA LYS A 71 -7.73 -6.87 -2.65
C LYS A 71 -7.43 -6.12 -1.37
N VAL A 72 -8.46 -5.97 -0.54
CA VAL A 72 -8.34 -5.48 0.84
C VAL A 72 -8.85 -6.60 1.75
N LEU A 73 -8.01 -7.14 2.62
CA LEU A 73 -8.28 -8.39 3.34
C LEU A 73 -7.97 -8.26 4.83
N GLU A 74 -8.49 -9.23 5.59
CA GLU A 74 -8.27 -9.35 7.02
C GLU A 74 -8.86 -8.15 7.79
N ASN A 75 -8.06 -7.32 8.44
CA ASN A 75 -8.50 -6.13 9.17
C ASN A 75 -7.97 -4.83 8.54
N ALA A 76 -7.53 -4.87 7.29
CA ALA A 76 -6.98 -3.71 6.64
C ALA A 76 -8.04 -2.62 6.46
N TRP A 77 -7.63 -1.37 6.66
CA TRP A 77 -8.44 -0.20 6.36
C TRP A 77 -7.84 0.62 5.21
N VAL A 78 -8.71 0.97 4.26
CA VAL A 78 -8.37 1.78 3.09
C VAL A 78 -9.39 2.92 2.99
N GLY A 79 -8.96 4.15 3.11
CA GLY A 79 -9.86 5.32 3.16
C GLY A 79 -9.40 6.51 2.34
N ASP A 80 -10.08 7.64 2.51
CA ASP A 80 -9.84 8.89 1.80
C ASP A 80 -9.90 8.72 0.26
N ASP A 81 -8.90 9.24 -0.47
CA ASP A 81 -8.80 9.19 -1.93
C ASP A 81 -7.84 8.09 -2.43
N VAL A 82 -7.69 7.01 -1.69
CA VAL A 82 -6.80 5.90 -2.05
C VAL A 82 -7.27 5.22 -3.33
N ARG A 83 -6.31 4.91 -4.20
CA ARG A 83 -6.55 4.12 -5.41
C ARG A 83 -5.70 2.84 -5.39
N MET A 84 -6.36 1.70 -5.36
CA MET A 84 -5.75 0.39 -5.50
C MET A 84 -6.16 -0.27 -6.81
N GLU A 85 -5.20 -0.71 -7.61
CA GLU A 85 -5.45 -1.34 -8.91
C GLU A 85 -4.39 -2.41 -9.24
N GLY A 86 -4.53 -3.09 -10.38
CA GLY A 86 -3.71 -4.25 -10.70
C GLY A 86 -4.06 -5.42 -9.79
N SER A 87 -3.06 -6.10 -9.28
CA SER A 87 -3.16 -7.17 -8.29
C SER A 87 -2.60 -6.72 -6.93
N SER A 88 -2.73 -5.42 -6.61
CA SER A 88 -2.25 -4.87 -5.33
C SER A 88 -3.07 -5.40 -4.14
N ILE A 89 -2.41 -5.54 -3.00
CA ILE A 89 -3.02 -6.13 -1.79
C ILE A 89 -2.73 -5.26 -0.58
N ALA A 90 -3.78 -4.93 0.18
CA ALA A 90 -3.67 -4.43 1.55
C ALA A 90 -4.24 -5.49 2.49
N ARG A 91 -3.48 -5.92 3.51
CA ARG A 91 -3.93 -6.96 4.45
C ARG A 91 -3.29 -6.84 5.83
N GLY A 92 -3.70 -7.72 6.74
CA GLY A 92 -3.31 -7.63 8.15
C GLY A 92 -4.10 -6.51 8.82
N ASN A 93 -3.41 -5.67 9.56
CA ASN A 93 -3.93 -4.43 10.13
C ASN A 93 -3.35 -3.21 9.39
N ALA A 94 -3.09 -3.36 8.09
CA ALA A 94 -2.53 -2.26 7.30
C ALA A 94 -3.51 -1.08 7.25
N ASN A 95 -2.97 0.12 7.35
CA ASN A 95 -3.72 1.37 7.29
C ASN A 95 -3.26 2.17 6.06
N VAL A 96 -4.17 2.41 5.12
CA VAL A 96 -3.87 3.12 3.87
C VAL A 96 -4.85 4.27 3.70
N HIS A 97 -4.34 5.49 3.69
CA HIS A 97 -5.18 6.68 3.67
C HIS A 97 -4.56 7.85 2.89
N GLY A 98 -5.30 8.95 2.73
CA GLY A 98 -4.86 10.09 1.92
C GLY A 98 -5.01 9.80 0.42
N ASN A 99 -4.06 10.26 -0.38
CA ASN A 99 -4.05 10.11 -1.84
C ASN A 99 -3.01 9.05 -2.26
N VAL A 100 -3.07 7.88 -1.61
CA VAL A 100 -2.13 6.78 -1.89
C VAL A 100 -2.51 6.06 -3.17
N TRP A 101 -1.50 5.78 -4.00
CA TRP A 101 -1.66 4.95 -5.18
C TRP A 101 -0.90 3.65 -5.06
N MET A 102 -1.63 2.53 -5.10
CA MET A 102 -1.10 1.18 -5.13
C MET A 102 -1.44 0.50 -6.45
N THR A 103 -0.46 -0.08 -7.12
CA THR A 103 -0.70 -0.76 -8.41
C THR A 103 0.26 -1.92 -8.68
N HIS A 104 0.00 -2.65 -9.77
CA HIS A 104 0.69 -3.89 -10.13
C HIS A 104 0.52 -4.97 -9.05
N CYS A 105 1.61 -5.50 -8.51
CA CYS A 105 1.61 -6.52 -7.47
C CYS A 105 2.09 -5.98 -6.11
N ALA A 106 1.90 -4.67 -5.88
CA ALA A 106 2.30 -4.02 -4.63
C ALA A 106 1.55 -4.59 -3.42
N VAL A 107 2.24 -4.79 -2.31
CA VAL A 107 1.65 -5.34 -1.08
C VAL A 107 1.97 -4.43 0.11
N ILE A 108 0.94 -4.11 0.90
CA ILE A 108 1.09 -3.55 2.24
C ILE A 108 0.43 -4.47 3.25
N GLU A 109 1.15 -4.85 4.31
CA GLU A 109 0.67 -5.85 5.26
C GLU A 109 1.18 -5.63 6.69
N GLY A 110 0.68 -6.44 7.61
CA GLY A 110 1.03 -6.35 9.03
C GLY A 110 0.36 -5.14 9.69
N ASN A 111 1.12 -4.31 10.37
CA ASN A 111 0.67 -3.05 10.96
C ASN A 111 1.30 -1.86 10.23
N ALA A 112 1.61 -2.01 8.96
CA ALA A 112 2.21 -0.95 8.16
C ALA A 112 1.18 0.13 7.80
N GLU A 113 1.66 1.36 7.65
CA GLU A 113 0.83 2.52 7.33
C GLU A 113 1.39 3.26 6.11
N ALA A 114 0.49 3.68 5.23
CA ALA A 114 0.79 4.55 4.11
C ALA A 114 -0.23 5.69 4.04
N GLY A 115 0.27 6.93 4.01
CA GLY A 115 -0.60 8.12 4.00
C GLY A 115 -0.09 9.24 3.10
N ASN A 116 -0.92 10.27 2.90
CA ASN A 116 -0.69 11.40 2.02
C ASN A 116 -0.54 10.98 0.53
N ASP A 117 0.48 11.50 -0.20
CA ASP A 117 0.66 11.27 -1.64
C ASP A 117 1.62 10.10 -1.95
N VAL A 118 1.61 9.05 -1.13
CA VAL A 118 2.52 7.89 -1.27
C VAL A 118 2.20 7.06 -2.51
N LYS A 119 3.25 6.51 -3.14
CA LYS A 119 3.13 5.53 -4.21
C LYS A 119 3.79 4.22 -3.83
N ILE A 120 3.03 3.12 -3.92
CA ILE A 120 3.52 1.75 -3.71
C ILE A 120 3.23 0.99 -5.00
N ILE A 121 4.24 0.75 -5.80
CA ILE A 121 4.06 0.28 -7.17
C ILE A 121 4.95 -0.92 -7.51
N ASP A 122 4.65 -1.58 -8.61
CA ASP A 122 5.32 -2.77 -9.12
C ASP A 122 5.20 -3.97 -8.15
N TRP A 123 6.29 -4.50 -7.63
CA TRP A 123 6.34 -5.61 -6.66
C TRP A 123 6.85 -5.14 -5.30
N ALA A 124 6.63 -3.88 -4.96
CA ALA A 124 7.04 -3.35 -3.67
C ALA A 124 6.24 -4.01 -2.53
N ARG A 125 6.92 -4.41 -1.47
CA ARG A 125 6.34 -5.03 -0.29
C ARG A 125 6.64 -4.21 0.95
N ILE A 126 5.59 -3.79 1.64
CA ILE A 126 5.64 -3.00 2.86
C ILE A 126 5.05 -3.86 3.98
N SER A 127 5.79 -4.02 5.09
CA SER A 127 5.36 -4.92 6.16
C SER A 127 5.82 -4.46 7.55
N GLY A 128 5.45 -5.22 8.57
CA GLY A 128 5.80 -4.90 9.95
C GLY A 128 5.02 -3.70 10.48
N ARG A 129 5.71 -2.67 10.92
CA ARG A 129 5.20 -1.37 11.37
C ARG A 129 5.78 -0.24 10.53
N ALA A 130 6.14 -0.52 9.29
CA ALA A 130 6.73 0.47 8.41
C ALA A 130 5.74 1.62 8.13
N LEU A 131 6.26 2.83 8.07
CA LEU A 131 5.49 4.05 7.85
C LEU A 131 5.95 4.76 6.58
N LEU A 132 5.04 4.90 5.63
CA LEU A 132 5.25 5.67 4.40
C LEU A 132 4.35 6.90 4.42
N ARG A 133 4.91 8.09 4.20
CA ARG A 133 4.14 9.34 4.20
C ARG A 133 4.69 10.39 3.24
N ASP A 134 3.96 11.51 3.15
CA ASP A 134 4.23 12.64 2.25
C ASP A 134 4.21 12.19 0.79
N LYS A 135 5.32 12.31 0.06
CA LYS A 135 5.46 11.91 -1.35
C LYS A 135 6.43 10.73 -1.52
N ALA A 136 6.55 9.91 -0.49
CA ALA A 136 7.43 8.75 -0.54
C ALA A 136 7.01 7.76 -1.64
N VAL A 137 7.99 7.10 -2.23
CA VAL A 137 7.77 6.09 -3.26
C VAL A 137 8.47 4.80 -2.89
N ALA A 138 7.73 3.71 -2.91
CA ALA A 138 8.26 2.35 -2.88
C ALA A 138 7.96 1.68 -4.22
N SER A 139 8.96 1.23 -4.93
CA SER A 139 8.79 0.67 -6.28
C SER A 139 9.74 -0.47 -6.59
N SER A 140 9.51 -1.11 -7.73
CA SER A 140 10.28 -2.26 -8.18
C SER A 140 10.15 -3.43 -7.19
N TRP A 141 11.21 -4.14 -6.88
CA TRP A 141 11.22 -5.27 -5.95
C TRP A 141 11.70 -4.85 -4.54
N THR A 142 11.25 -3.69 -4.08
CA THR A 142 11.66 -3.15 -2.78
C THR A 142 10.91 -3.82 -1.64
N GLU A 143 11.64 -4.16 -0.58
CA GLU A 143 11.07 -4.62 0.69
C GLU A 143 11.31 -3.56 1.77
N ILE A 144 10.24 -3.11 2.42
CA ILE A 144 10.29 -2.18 3.55
C ILE A 144 9.62 -2.85 4.75
N SER A 145 10.33 -2.95 5.88
CA SER A 145 9.85 -3.74 7.01
C SER A 145 10.31 -3.18 8.37
N GLY A 146 9.93 -3.86 9.44
CA GLY A 146 10.26 -3.40 10.79
C GLY A 146 9.52 -2.13 11.15
N ASN A 147 10.22 -1.14 11.71
CA ASN A 147 9.73 0.20 12.02
C ASN A 147 10.31 1.24 11.04
N ALA A 148 10.66 0.83 9.82
CA ALA A 148 11.28 1.73 8.84
C ALA A 148 10.32 2.85 8.44
N GLU A 149 10.85 4.06 8.25
CA GLU A 149 10.08 5.23 7.85
C GLU A 149 10.61 5.78 6.51
N LEU A 150 9.70 5.98 5.55
CA LEU A 150 9.95 6.75 4.34
C LEU A 150 9.08 7.99 4.35
N LYS A 151 9.70 9.16 4.18
CA LYS A 151 8.98 10.44 4.18
C LYS A 151 9.56 11.48 3.22
N ASP A 152 8.89 12.62 3.12
CA ASP A 152 9.20 13.69 2.18
C ASP A 152 9.11 13.16 0.72
N ASN A 153 10.19 13.25 -0.04
CA ASN A 153 10.28 12.73 -1.41
C ASN A 153 11.21 11.51 -1.49
N ALA A 154 11.43 10.79 -0.38
CA ALA A 154 12.32 9.63 -0.37
C ALA A 154 11.80 8.52 -1.28
N LYS A 155 12.72 7.83 -1.95
CA LYS A 155 12.39 6.72 -2.87
C LYS A 155 13.17 5.48 -2.52
N ALA A 156 12.48 4.41 -2.19
CA ALA A 156 13.03 3.07 -2.09
C ALA A 156 12.70 2.31 -3.38
N THR A 157 13.71 1.83 -4.07
CA THR A 157 13.59 1.24 -5.42
C THR A 157 14.72 0.25 -5.69
N MET A 158 14.69 -0.43 -6.83
CA MET A 158 15.80 -1.24 -7.35
C MET A 158 16.26 -2.36 -6.40
N TRP A 159 15.36 -3.28 -5.99
CA TRP A 159 15.70 -4.43 -5.13
C TRP A 159 16.24 -4.05 -3.75
N SER A 160 15.94 -2.84 -3.28
CA SER A 160 16.42 -2.40 -1.97
C SER A 160 15.63 -3.06 -0.82
N LYS A 161 16.31 -3.26 0.31
CA LYS A 161 15.71 -3.79 1.54
C LYS A 161 15.95 -2.80 2.67
N ILE A 162 14.88 -2.24 3.19
CA ILE A 162 14.88 -1.23 4.23
C ILE A 162 14.13 -1.78 5.44
N GLY A 163 14.76 -1.79 6.59
CA GLY A 163 14.15 -2.38 7.79
C GLY A 163 14.71 -1.79 9.08
N GLY A 164 14.43 -2.47 10.20
CA GLY A 164 14.79 -1.94 11.53
C GLY A 164 14.08 -0.62 11.80
N ASP A 165 14.82 0.35 12.34
CA ASP A 165 14.35 1.71 12.60
C ASP A 165 14.96 2.72 11.61
N THR A 166 15.22 2.29 10.38
CA THR A 166 15.81 3.13 9.33
C THR A 166 14.84 4.21 8.89
N VAL A 167 15.30 5.45 8.76
CA VAL A 167 14.52 6.57 8.23
C VAL A 167 15.13 7.08 6.93
N LEU A 168 14.37 7.03 5.85
CA LEU A 168 14.71 7.67 4.57
C LEU A 168 13.90 8.96 4.41
N THR A 169 14.55 10.08 4.16
CA THR A 169 13.92 11.41 4.16
C THR A 169 14.50 12.33 3.09
N GLY A 170 13.87 13.47 2.86
CA GLY A 170 14.26 14.45 1.85
C GLY A 170 14.10 13.88 0.44
N ASN A 171 15.11 14.01 -0.39
CA ASN A 171 15.14 13.46 -1.74
C ASN A 171 16.05 12.21 -1.82
N TYR A 172 16.14 11.42 -0.74
CA TYR A 172 16.96 10.22 -0.73
C TYR A 172 16.41 9.19 -1.72
N ILE A 173 17.28 8.61 -2.51
CA ILE A 173 16.94 7.52 -3.43
C ILE A 173 17.89 6.37 -3.13
N THR A 174 17.35 5.19 -2.86
CA THR A 174 18.17 3.99 -2.63
C THR A 174 18.96 3.63 -3.89
N ARG A 175 20.12 3.04 -3.66
CA ARG A 175 20.93 2.44 -4.74
C ARG A 175 20.43 1.03 -5.02
N ASP A 176 20.82 0.47 -6.16
CA ASP A 176 20.49 -0.91 -6.50
C ASP A 176 20.94 -1.88 -5.41
N ARG A 177 20.03 -2.75 -4.98
CA ARG A 177 20.22 -3.75 -3.91
C ARG A 177 20.71 -3.17 -2.58
N GLU A 178 20.41 -1.91 -2.32
CA GLU A 178 20.76 -1.27 -1.05
C GLU A 178 20.06 -1.94 0.11
N GLN A 179 20.80 -2.21 1.19
CA GLN A 179 20.27 -2.80 2.42
C GLN A 179 20.50 -1.85 3.58
N ARG A 180 19.43 -1.55 4.34
CA ARG A 180 19.44 -0.71 5.53
C ARG A 180 18.58 -1.33 6.62
N PHE A 181 19.18 -1.64 7.74
CA PHE A 181 18.50 -2.25 8.90
C PHE A 181 18.94 -1.59 10.23
N ASP A 182 19.57 -0.45 10.17
CA ASP A 182 20.11 0.28 11.30
C ASP A 182 19.21 1.47 11.68
N SER A 183 19.30 1.91 12.93
CA SER A 183 18.58 3.08 13.46
C SER A 183 19.22 4.39 12.99
N LYS A 184 19.29 4.60 11.67
CA LYS A 184 19.91 5.80 11.08
C LYS A 184 18.97 6.51 10.14
N MET A 185 19.11 7.83 10.12
CA MET A 185 18.43 8.69 9.16
C MET A 185 19.32 8.92 7.93
N PHE A 186 18.75 8.69 6.74
CA PHE A 186 19.40 8.94 5.46
C PHE A 186 18.62 10.02 4.72
N SER A 187 19.33 11.10 4.35
CA SER A 187 18.78 12.17 3.53
C SER A 187 19.74 12.49 2.38
N SER A 188 19.22 13.01 1.28
CA SER A 188 20.09 13.54 0.24
C SER A 188 20.83 14.76 0.79
N ARG A 189 22.16 14.70 0.81
CA ARG A 189 22.97 15.90 1.06
C ARG A 189 22.75 16.85 -0.12
N ARG A 190 22.16 18.02 0.09
CA ARG A 190 22.34 19.11 -0.85
C ARG A 190 23.85 19.35 -0.95
N LYS A 191 24.46 19.15 -2.13
CA LYS A 191 25.79 19.68 -2.38
C LYS A 191 25.67 21.19 -2.14
N ALA A 192 26.29 21.69 -1.08
CA ALA A 192 26.42 23.12 -0.87
C ALA A 192 27.09 23.66 -2.13
N ALA A 193 26.42 24.54 -2.84
CA ALA A 193 27.00 25.25 -3.96
C ALA A 193 28.25 25.96 -3.41
N ARG A 194 29.43 25.55 -3.85
CA ARG A 194 30.65 26.29 -3.58
C ARG A 194 30.49 27.61 -4.34
N ILE A 195 30.19 28.67 -3.62
CA ILE A 195 30.28 30.02 -4.16
C ILE A 195 31.76 30.29 -4.32
N ILE A 196 32.25 30.24 -5.53
CA ILE A 196 33.60 30.69 -5.86
C ILE A 196 33.53 32.21 -5.82
N ARG A 197 34.14 32.84 -4.80
CA ARG A 197 34.43 34.26 -4.81
C ARG A 197 35.55 34.48 -5.84
N ILE A 198 35.27 35.18 -6.89
CA ILE A 198 36.27 35.77 -7.76
C ILE A 198 36.64 37.10 -7.09
N THR A 199 37.87 37.22 -6.63
CA THR A 199 38.50 38.48 -6.17
C THR A 199 39.13 39.19 -7.34
#